data_03d4b1789143bdb79f9924619b3c1819
#
_entry.id   03d4b1789143bdb79f9924619b3c1819
#
_cell.length_a   1.000
_cell.length_b   1.000
_cell.length_c   1.000
_cell.angle_alpha   90.00
_cell.angle_beta   90.00
_cell.angle_gamma   90.00
#
_symmetry.space_group_name_H-M   'P 1'
#
loop_
_entity.id
_entity.type
_entity.pdbx_description
1 polymer ?
#
loop_
_entity_poly.entity_id
_entity_poly.type
_entity_poly.pdbx_seq_one_letter_code
_entity_poly.pdbx_strand_id
1 'polypeptide(L)'
;SAWEGREVSVAGRLMSRRVMGKASFSHIRDGEGDIQIYVTRQDVGEDVYASYKKDYDIGDVVGVVGTVFRTQTGEVTIHATHLEMLTKSLLPLPEKYNGLQNVDMKYRLRHVDLIMNSDVRETFARRAAILREIRAYLDGHGYMEVETPVLLTLEIGADARPFRTHHNALDIDMYLRIETELYLKRLIVGGYEKVYEVGRIFRNEGMDSPITPSSPPSKCTRRTWITST
;
A
#
# COMPACT_ATOMS: atom_id res chain seq x y z
N SER A 1 -29.61 -6.94 2.36
CA SER A 1 -28.59 -6.44 1.42
C SER A 1 -29.21 -6.36 0.02
N ALA A 2 -28.91 -5.32 -0.74
CA ALA A 2 -29.40 -5.15 -2.13
C ALA A 2 -28.91 -6.25 -3.09
N TRP A 3 -27.96 -7.06 -2.64
CA TRP A 3 -27.32 -8.14 -3.41
C TRP A 3 -27.83 -9.54 -3.07
N GLU A 4 -28.69 -9.68 -2.07
CA GLU A 4 -29.22 -10.97 -1.62
C GLU A 4 -30.02 -11.66 -2.71
N GLY A 5 -29.73 -12.94 -2.97
CA GLY A 5 -30.30 -13.72 -4.07
C GLY A 5 -29.69 -13.50 -5.45
N ARG A 6 -28.71 -12.58 -5.59
CA ARG A 6 -28.03 -12.34 -6.86
C ARG A 6 -26.81 -13.23 -7.00
N GLU A 7 -26.55 -13.66 -8.23
CA GLU A 7 -25.30 -14.31 -8.58
C GLU A 7 -24.20 -13.25 -8.75
N VAL A 8 -23.03 -13.54 -8.20
CA VAL A 8 -21.85 -12.68 -8.24
C VAL A 8 -20.62 -13.50 -8.60
N SER A 9 -19.65 -12.83 -9.24
CA SER A 9 -18.32 -13.37 -9.49
C SER A 9 -17.31 -12.46 -8.79
N VAL A 10 -16.52 -13.03 -7.89
CA VAL A 10 -15.53 -12.29 -7.08
C VAL A 10 -14.20 -13.04 -7.09
N ALA A 11 -13.13 -12.28 -6.93
CA ALA A 11 -11.80 -12.83 -6.72
C ALA A 11 -11.18 -12.21 -5.49
N GLY A 12 -10.46 -13.01 -4.70
CA GLY A 12 -9.82 -12.49 -3.49
C GLY A 12 -8.80 -13.47 -2.90
N ARG A 13 -8.04 -12.96 -1.95
CA ARG A 13 -7.07 -13.75 -1.19
C ARG A 13 -7.76 -14.52 -0.08
N LEU A 14 -7.52 -15.82 0.01
CA LEU A 14 -8.03 -16.70 1.08
C LEU A 14 -7.36 -16.31 2.41
N MET A 15 -8.13 -15.75 3.33
CA MET A 15 -7.65 -15.24 4.62
C MET A 15 -7.96 -16.17 5.79
N SER A 16 -8.97 -17.02 5.64
CA SER A 16 -9.30 -18.07 6.61
C SER A 16 -10.03 -19.22 5.92
N ARG A 17 -9.87 -20.42 6.48
CA ARG A 17 -10.54 -21.60 5.98
C ARG A 17 -10.95 -22.50 7.14
N ARG A 18 -12.23 -22.80 7.22
CA ARG A 18 -12.81 -23.72 8.21
C ARG A 18 -13.56 -24.84 7.50
N VAL A 19 -12.93 -26.01 7.45
CA VAL A 19 -13.50 -27.20 6.83
C VAL A 19 -14.33 -27.99 7.85
N MET A 20 -15.60 -28.29 7.50
CA MET A 20 -16.55 -29.05 8.33
C MET A 20 -17.13 -30.20 7.51
N GLY A 21 -16.33 -31.24 7.33
CA GLY A 21 -16.78 -32.46 6.58
C GLY A 21 -17.06 -32.19 5.10
N LYS A 22 -18.36 -32.08 4.72
CA LYS A 22 -18.83 -31.87 3.35
C LYS A 22 -19.07 -30.41 2.98
N ALA A 23 -18.86 -29.51 3.93
CA ALA A 23 -19.03 -28.06 3.76
C ALA A 23 -17.86 -27.30 4.37
N SER A 24 -17.62 -26.09 3.92
CA SER A 24 -16.55 -25.24 4.41
C SER A 24 -16.98 -23.78 4.39
N PHE A 25 -16.56 -23.02 5.39
CA PHE A 25 -16.63 -21.58 5.41
C PHE A 25 -15.22 -21.00 5.30
N SER A 26 -15.06 -19.99 4.47
CA SER A 26 -13.80 -19.28 4.30
C SER A 26 -14.05 -17.81 4.11
N HIS A 27 -13.05 -16.99 4.39
CA HIS A 27 -13.07 -15.56 4.08
C HIS A 27 -12.08 -15.29 2.97
N ILE A 28 -12.52 -14.58 1.98
CA ILE A 28 -11.65 -14.01 0.94
C ILE A 28 -11.61 -12.50 1.08
N ARG A 29 -10.46 -11.92 0.77
CA ARG A 29 -10.17 -10.49 0.86
C ARG A 29 -9.74 -9.94 -0.49
N ASP A 30 -10.32 -8.83 -0.89
CA ASP A 30 -9.90 -8.04 -2.04
C ASP A 30 -9.47 -6.60 -1.65
N GLY A 31 -9.56 -5.66 -2.58
CA GLY A 31 -9.25 -4.25 -2.35
C GLY A 31 -10.27 -3.52 -1.48
N GLU A 32 -11.53 -3.95 -1.51
CA GLU A 32 -12.66 -3.30 -0.85
C GLU A 32 -12.92 -3.87 0.56
N GLY A 33 -12.62 -5.16 0.78
CA GLY A 33 -12.86 -5.78 2.09
C GLY A 33 -12.84 -7.29 2.10
N ASP A 34 -13.45 -7.84 3.15
CA ASP A 34 -13.57 -9.29 3.37
C ASP A 34 -15.01 -9.74 3.08
N ILE A 35 -15.16 -10.89 2.43
CA ILE A 35 -16.43 -11.55 2.29
C ILE A 35 -16.30 -13.04 2.64
N GLN A 36 -17.33 -13.59 3.31
CA GLN A 36 -17.42 -14.98 3.59
C GLN A 36 -17.87 -15.75 2.35
N ILE A 37 -17.31 -16.91 2.12
CA ILE A 37 -17.74 -17.88 1.12
C ILE A 37 -18.13 -19.18 1.81
N TYR A 38 -19.21 -19.79 1.32
CA TYR A 38 -19.68 -21.10 1.72
C TYR A 38 -19.51 -22.06 0.57
N VAL A 39 -18.70 -23.09 0.75
CA VAL A 39 -18.32 -24.06 -0.28
C VAL A 39 -18.78 -25.43 0.15
N THR A 40 -19.63 -26.09 -0.65
CA THR A 40 -20.06 -27.46 -0.39
C THR A 40 -19.60 -28.42 -1.48
N ARG A 41 -19.37 -29.64 -1.10
CA ARG A 41 -19.04 -30.74 -2.04
C ARG A 41 -20.13 -30.93 -3.10
N GLN A 42 -21.41 -30.72 -2.73
CA GLN A 42 -22.55 -30.92 -3.62
C GLN A 42 -22.59 -29.86 -4.74
N ASP A 43 -22.27 -28.62 -4.43
CA ASP A 43 -22.43 -27.48 -5.36
C ASP A 43 -21.22 -27.29 -6.28
N VAL A 44 -19.99 -27.42 -5.75
CA VAL A 44 -18.78 -27.27 -6.56
C VAL A 44 -18.27 -28.58 -7.17
N GLY A 45 -18.84 -29.72 -6.78
CA GLY A 45 -18.39 -31.03 -7.22
C GLY A 45 -17.35 -31.70 -6.32
N GLU A 46 -17.25 -33.02 -6.41
CA GLU A 46 -16.37 -33.80 -5.53
C GLU A 46 -14.91 -33.53 -5.72
N ASP A 47 -14.46 -33.46 -6.98
CA ASP A 47 -13.03 -33.24 -7.31
C ASP A 47 -12.54 -31.85 -6.91
N VAL A 48 -13.35 -30.82 -7.21
CA VAL A 48 -13.04 -29.43 -6.82
C VAL A 48 -13.00 -29.30 -5.31
N TYR A 49 -13.96 -29.89 -4.60
CA TYR A 49 -14.00 -29.86 -3.13
C TYR A 49 -12.83 -30.64 -2.50
N ALA A 50 -12.43 -31.77 -3.09
CA ALA A 50 -11.26 -32.53 -2.65
C ALA A 50 -9.97 -31.74 -2.82
N SER A 51 -9.76 -31.12 -4.00
CA SER A 51 -8.64 -30.22 -4.26
C SER A 51 -8.66 -29.02 -3.31
N TYR A 52 -9.83 -28.39 -3.12
CA TYR A 52 -9.98 -27.26 -2.17
C TYR A 52 -9.55 -27.64 -0.74
N LYS A 53 -9.82 -28.85 -0.29
CA LYS A 53 -9.38 -29.32 1.04
C LYS A 53 -7.89 -29.60 1.12
N LYS A 54 -7.30 -30.13 0.04
CA LYS A 54 -5.93 -30.64 0.02
C LYS A 54 -4.91 -29.58 -0.43
N ASP A 55 -5.25 -28.84 -1.48
CA ASP A 55 -4.28 -28.07 -2.24
C ASP A 55 -4.37 -26.55 -2.00
N TYR A 56 -5.48 -26.07 -1.41
CA TYR A 56 -5.67 -24.65 -1.12
C TYR A 56 -5.13 -24.30 0.26
N ASP A 57 -4.37 -23.21 0.34
CA ASP A 57 -3.82 -22.69 1.59
C ASP A 57 -4.23 -21.24 1.84
N ILE A 58 -4.11 -20.82 3.10
CA ILE A 58 -4.26 -19.40 3.47
C ILE A 58 -3.20 -18.58 2.74
N GLY A 59 -3.66 -17.55 2.01
CA GLY A 59 -2.80 -16.73 1.16
C GLY A 59 -3.01 -16.95 -0.33
N ASP A 60 -3.60 -18.09 -0.75
CA ASP A 60 -3.95 -18.31 -2.15
C ASP A 60 -4.95 -17.27 -2.66
N VAL A 61 -4.88 -16.94 -3.94
CA VAL A 61 -5.89 -16.11 -4.58
C VAL A 61 -6.85 -17.01 -5.32
N VAL A 62 -8.13 -16.85 -5.04
CA VAL A 62 -9.21 -17.70 -5.56
C VAL A 62 -10.26 -16.88 -6.29
N GLY A 63 -10.85 -17.47 -7.32
CA GLY A 63 -12.05 -17.00 -7.99
C GLY A 63 -13.26 -17.79 -7.50
N VAL A 64 -14.35 -17.09 -7.24
CA VAL A 64 -15.61 -17.68 -6.74
C VAL A 64 -16.78 -17.11 -7.52
N VAL A 65 -17.63 -17.99 -8.05
CA VAL A 65 -18.94 -17.62 -8.57
C VAL A 65 -20.00 -18.26 -7.68
N GLY A 66 -21.05 -17.52 -7.36
CA GLY A 66 -22.10 -18.02 -6.50
C GLY A 66 -23.16 -17.00 -6.15
N THR A 67 -24.14 -17.42 -5.36
CA THR A 67 -25.28 -16.61 -4.98
C THR A 67 -25.08 -15.99 -3.59
N VAL A 68 -25.34 -14.70 -3.47
CA VAL A 68 -25.26 -14.00 -2.19
C VAL A 68 -26.46 -14.39 -1.30
N PHE A 69 -26.16 -14.77 -0.07
CA PHE A 69 -27.18 -15.05 0.95
C PHE A 69 -26.71 -14.57 2.32
N ARG A 70 -27.60 -14.61 3.29
CA ARG A 70 -27.29 -14.29 4.66
C ARG A 70 -27.36 -15.54 5.52
N THR A 71 -26.32 -15.80 6.29
CA THR A 71 -26.29 -16.93 7.24
C THR A 71 -27.26 -16.72 8.39
N GLN A 72 -27.52 -17.77 9.18
CA GLN A 72 -28.35 -17.68 10.40
C GLN A 72 -27.78 -16.69 11.42
N THR A 73 -26.46 -16.46 11.43
CA THR A 73 -25.78 -15.48 12.26
C THR A 73 -25.83 -14.05 11.69
N GLY A 74 -26.44 -13.86 10.51
CA GLY A 74 -26.59 -12.58 9.88
C GLY A 74 -25.41 -12.14 8.98
N GLU A 75 -24.41 -12.98 8.79
CA GLU A 75 -23.24 -12.67 7.95
C GLU A 75 -23.56 -12.81 6.45
N VAL A 76 -23.16 -11.82 5.65
CA VAL A 76 -23.32 -11.85 4.19
C VAL A 76 -22.29 -12.83 3.63
N THR A 77 -22.77 -13.81 2.87
CA THR A 77 -21.97 -14.93 2.41
C THR A 77 -22.28 -15.25 0.95
N ILE A 78 -21.30 -15.69 0.20
CA ILE A 78 -21.48 -16.21 -1.16
C ILE A 78 -21.58 -17.72 -1.08
N HIS A 79 -22.70 -18.30 -1.50
CA HIS A 79 -22.85 -19.72 -1.71
C HIS A 79 -22.23 -20.10 -3.04
N ALA A 80 -21.02 -20.66 -2.98
CA ALA A 80 -20.20 -20.92 -4.15
C ALA A 80 -20.79 -22.06 -4.99
N THR A 81 -21.01 -21.80 -6.27
CA THR A 81 -21.35 -22.79 -7.31
C THR A 81 -20.12 -23.13 -8.16
N HIS A 82 -19.14 -22.21 -8.22
CA HIS A 82 -17.86 -22.43 -8.86
C HIS A 82 -16.72 -21.87 -8.00
N LEU A 83 -15.62 -22.60 -7.96
CA LEU A 83 -14.41 -22.21 -7.21
C LEU A 83 -13.19 -22.66 -8.00
N GLU A 84 -12.26 -21.73 -8.20
CA GLU A 84 -10.99 -22.01 -8.86
C GLU A 84 -9.81 -21.34 -8.15
N MET A 85 -8.63 -21.93 -8.27
CA MET A 85 -7.39 -21.34 -7.81
C MET A 85 -6.79 -20.47 -8.91
N LEU A 86 -6.74 -19.16 -8.69
CA LEU A 86 -6.15 -18.21 -9.62
C LEU A 86 -4.63 -18.10 -9.44
N THR A 87 -4.16 -18.13 -8.19
CA THR A 87 -2.74 -18.05 -7.88
C THR A 87 -2.43 -18.75 -6.56
N LYS A 88 -1.43 -19.63 -6.59
CA LYS A 88 -0.92 -20.32 -5.39
C LYS A 88 0.03 -19.43 -4.59
N SER A 89 -0.17 -19.34 -3.29
CA SER A 89 0.79 -18.74 -2.36
C SER A 89 1.86 -19.76 -2.00
N LEU A 90 3.09 -19.51 -2.45
CA LEU A 90 4.22 -20.44 -2.24
C LEU A 90 4.83 -20.32 -0.83
N LEU A 91 4.59 -19.21 -0.15
CA LEU A 91 5.05 -18.98 1.22
C LEU A 91 3.83 -18.80 2.12
N PRO A 92 3.81 -19.47 3.30
CA PRO A 92 2.72 -19.32 4.25
C PRO A 92 2.65 -17.89 4.80
N LEU A 93 1.44 -17.40 4.99
CA LEU A 93 1.22 -16.15 5.72
C LEU A 93 1.42 -16.39 7.22
N PRO A 94 1.86 -15.36 7.99
CA PRO A 94 1.92 -15.43 9.45
C PRO A 94 0.55 -15.78 10.05
N GLU A 95 0.56 -16.38 11.24
CA GLU A 95 -0.68 -16.74 11.93
C GLU A 95 -1.60 -15.54 12.14
N LYS A 96 -2.89 -15.75 11.85
CA LYS A 96 -3.92 -14.69 11.83
C LYS A 96 -4.08 -13.97 13.19
N TYR A 97 -3.95 -14.69 14.30
CA TYR A 97 -4.23 -14.15 15.63
C TYR A 97 -3.17 -13.19 16.15
N ASN A 98 -1.93 -13.37 15.76
CA ASN A 98 -0.83 -12.53 16.21
C ASN A 98 -0.41 -11.50 15.14
N GLY A 99 -0.88 -11.66 13.89
CA GLY A 99 -0.45 -10.83 12.77
C GLY A 99 1.09 -10.81 12.64
N LEU A 100 1.61 -9.87 11.90
CA LEU A 100 3.04 -9.61 11.87
C LEU A 100 3.38 -8.65 13.02
N GLN A 101 3.74 -9.17 14.21
CA GLN A 101 4.02 -8.37 15.40
C GLN A 101 5.43 -7.76 15.40
N ASN A 102 6.39 -8.48 14.85
CA ASN A 102 7.78 -8.02 14.81
C ASN A 102 7.92 -6.76 13.94
N VAL A 103 8.35 -5.66 14.57
CA VAL A 103 8.46 -4.34 13.93
C VAL A 103 9.43 -4.35 12.74
N ASP A 104 10.59 -4.99 12.88
CA ASP A 104 11.58 -5.10 11.80
C ASP A 104 11.01 -5.86 10.60
N MET A 105 10.32 -6.98 10.86
CA MET A 105 9.65 -7.76 9.82
C MET A 105 8.53 -6.98 9.12
N LYS A 106 7.77 -6.12 9.82
CA LYS A 106 6.75 -5.23 9.22
C LYS A 106 7.35 -4.30 8.17
N TYR A 107 8.56 -3.80 8.42
CA TYR A 107 9.25 -2.94 7.48
C TYR A 107 9.92 -3.70 6.34
N ARG A 108 10.54 -4.85 6.61
CA ARG A 108 11.21 -5.67 5.60
C ARG A 108 10.24 -6.38 4.67
N LEU A 109 9.13 -6.89 5.22
CA LEU A 109 8.08 -7.60 4.50
C LEU A 109 6.80 -6.75 4.41
N ARG A 110 6.91 -5.51 3.94
CA ARG A 110 5.78 -4.57 3.87
C ARG A 110 4.57 -5.13 3.13
N HIS A 111 4.76 -5.94 2.11
CA HIS A 111 3.67 -6.59 1.38
C HIS A 111 2.90 -7.58 2.27
N VAL A 112 3.57 -8.30 3.16
CA VAL A 112 2.93 -9.20 4.13
C VAL A 112 2.19 -8.39 5.21
N ASP A 113 2.81 -7.33 5.71
CA ASP A 113 2.20 -6.39 6.65
C ASP A 113 0.89 -5.80 6.10
N LEU A 114 0.86 -5.39 4.82
CA LEU A 114 -0.33 -4.91 4.13
C LEU A 114 -1.42 -5.97 3.93
N ILE A 115 -1.04 -7.25 3.81
CA ILE A 115 -1.99 -8.36 3.72
C ILE A 115 -2.62 -8.62 5.09
N MET A 116 -1.80 -8.63 6.14
CA MET A 116 -2.22 -9.06 7.48
C MET A 116 -2.89 -7.96 8.30
N ASN A 117 -2.44 -6.71 8.16
CA ASN A 117 -2.83 -5.59 9.00
C ASN A 117 -3.62 -4.55 8.19
N SER A 118 -4.93 -4.52 8.36
CA SER A 118 -5.84 -3.60 7.63
C SER A 118 -5.61 -2.13 7.97
N ASP A 119 -5.25 -1.82 9.22
CA ASP A 119 -4.90 -0.49 9.71
C ASP A 119 -3.70 0.13 8.98
N VAL A 120 -2.76 -0.69 8.54
CA VAL A 120 -1.62 -0.24 7.74
C VAL A 120 -2.07 0.24 6.35
N ARG A 121 -2.99 -0.46 5.69
CA ARG A 121 -3.59 -0.02 4.43
C ARG A 121 -4.29 1.34 4.60
N GLU A 122 -5.09 1.48 5.65
CA GLU A 122 -5.79 2.72 5.95
C GLU A 122 -4.82 3.88 6.19
N THR A 123 -3.72 3.64 6.89
CA THR A 123 -2.65 4.64 7.11
C THR A 123 -2.07 5.16 5.79
N PHE A 124 -1.80 4.27 4.83
CA PHE A 124 -1.31 4.69 3.51
C PHE A 124 -2.37 5.42 2.69
N ALA A 125 -3.64 4.98 2.76
CA ALA A 125 -4.75 5.65 2.10
C ALA A 125 -4.96 7.06 2.66
N ARG A 126 -4.95 7.22 3.99
CA ARG A 126 -5.03 8.53 4.67
C ARG A 126 -3.86 9.44 4.28
N ARG A 127 -2.64 8.90 4.23
CA ARG A 127 -1.48 9.67 3.77
C ARG A 127 -1.66 10.19 2.33
N ALA A 128 -2.15 9.35 1.42
CA ALA A 128 -2.41 9.74 0.03
C ALA A 128 -3.50 10.81 -0.05
N ALA A 129 -4.56 10.68 0.77
CA ALA A 129 -5.63 11.67 0.87
C ALA A 129 -5.09 13.03 1.37
N ILE A 130 -4.30 13.05 2.43
CA ILE A 130 -3.70 14.28 2.97
C ILE A 130 -2.88 15.01 1.90
N LEU A 131 -2.04 14.29 1.15
CA LEU A 131 -1.24 14.91 0.08
C LEU A 131 -2.12 15.49 -1.04
N ARG A 132 -3.21 14.82 -1.36
CA ARG A 132 -4.19 15.28 -2.36
C ARG A 132 -4.88 16.56 -1.91
N GLU A 133 -5.32 16.61 -0.65
CA GLU A 133 -5.95 17.80 -0.08
C GLU A 133 -4.99 19.00 0.01
N ILE A 134 -3.72 18.77 0.36
CA ILE A 134 -2.71 19.84 0.35
C ILE A 134 -2.57 20.43 -1.05
N ARG A 135 -2.49 19.58 -2.09
CA ARG A 135 -2.42 20.05 -3.48
C ARG A 135 -3.67 20.81 -3.89
N ALA A 136 -4.84 20.24 -3.63
CA ALA A 136 -6.11 20.90 -3.95
C ALA A 136 -6.24 22.27 -3.27
N TYR A 137 -5.81 22.37 -2.02
CA TYR A 137 -5.80 23.64 -1.30
C TYR A 137 -4.87 24.68 -1.95
N LEU A 138 -3.64 24.30 -2.27
CA LEU A 138 -2.65 25.21 -2.86
C LEU A 138 -3.07 25.64 -4.27
N ASP A 139 -3.53 24.69 -5.11
CA ASP A 139 -4.02 24.98 -6.45
C ASP A 139 -5.22 25.92 -6.40
N GLY A 140 -6.15 25.70 -5.47
CA GLY A 140 -7.31 26.57 -5.25
C GLY A 140 -6.97 27.98 -4.78
N HIS A 141 -5.75 28.20 -4.27
CA HIS A 141 -5.22 29.51 -3.86
C HIS A 141 -4.28 30.13 -4.91
N GLY A 142 -4.22 29.53 -6.10
CA GLY A 142 -3.45 30.03 -7.22
C GLY A 142 -1.96 29.76 -7.17
N TYR A 143 -1.53 28.77 -6.35
CA TYR A 143 -0.16 28.27 -6.40
C TYR A 143 -0.01 27.29 -7.56
N MET A 144 1.12 27.30 -8.24
CA MET A 144 1.49 26.36 -9.29
C MET A 144 2.45 25.29 -8.73
N GLU A 145 2.10 24.01 -8.89
CA GLU A 145 3.01 22.91 -8.56
C GLU A 145 4.15 22.87 -9.59
N VAL A 146 5.37 22.80 -9.12
CA VAL A 146 6.57 22.72 -9.95
C VAL A 146 7.47 21.59 -9.48
N GLU A 147 8.36 21.14 -10.36
CA GLU A 147 9.43 20.20 -10.03
C GLU A 147 10.78 20.85 -10.30
N THR A 148 11.65 20.82 -9.30
CA THR A 148 13.01 21.36 -9.40
C THR A 148 14.04 20.22 -9.45
N PRO A 149 15.27 20.48 -9.95
CA PRO A 149 16.29 19.44 -10.10
C PRO A 149 16.59 18.70 -8.79
N VAL A 150 16.66 17.38 -8.87
CA VAL A 150 17.02 16.50 -7.74
C VAL A 150 18.53 16.34 -7.61
N LEU A 151 19.24 16.32 -8.75
CA LEU A 151 20.70 16.25 -8.82
C LEU A 151 21.25 17.64 -9.09
N LEU A 152 22.22 18.06 -8.28
CA LEU A 152 22.84 19.37 -8.32
C LEU A 152 24.35 19.24 -8.55
N THR A 153 24.92 20.17 -9.29
CA THR A 153 26.39 20.26 -9.51
C THR A 153 27.11 20.96 -8.37
N LEU A 154 26.36 21.64 -7.51
CA LEU A 154 26.90 22.35 -6.36
C LEU A 154 26.20 21.89 -5.08
N GLU A 155 26.94 21.84 -4.00
CA GLU A 155 26.42 21.67 -2.66
C GLU A 155 25.70 22.94 -2.22
N ILE A 156 24.37 22.96 -2.35
CA ILE A 156 23.56 24.15 -2.07
C ILE A 156 22.54 23.78 -1.00
N GLY A 157 22.37 24.68 -0.03
CA GLY A 157 21.31 24.60 0.95
C GLY A 157 21.76 24.72 2.38
N ALA A 158 20.90 24.30 3.31
CA ALA A 158 21.10 24.38 4.74
C ALA A 158 22.38 23.65 5.21
N ASP A 159 22.76 23.86 6.46
CA ASP A 159 23.87 23.19 7.13
C ASP A 159 23.54 21.67 7.34
N ALA A 160 23.49 20.94 6.22
CA ALA A 160 23.19 19.51 6.15
C ALA A 160 24.13 18.82 5.16
N ARG A 161 24.52 17.58 5.46
CA ARG A 161 25.40 16.82 4.57
C ARG A 161 24.60 16.23 3.40
N PRO A 162 25.03 16.47 2.13
CA PRO A 162 24.39 15.87 0.96
C PRO A 162 24.84 14.43 0.76
N PHE A 163 24.02 13.65 0.04
CA PHE A 163 24.48 12.43 -0.62
C PHE A 163 25.24 12.84 -1.89
N ARG A 164 26.39 12.26 -2.11
CA ARG A 164 27.22 12.45 -3.31
C ARG A 164 27.02 11.31 -4.29
N THR A 165 27.05 11.62 -5.57
CA THR A 165 27.05 10.66 -6.67
C THR A 165 27.92 11.19 -7.82
N HIS A 166 28.17 10.36 -8.84
CA HIS A 166 28.98 10.72 -9.99
C HIS A 166 28.18 10.59 -11.28
N HIS A 167 28.24 11.58 -12.15
CA HIS A 167 27.62 11.56 -13.47
C HIS A 167 28.64 11.05 -14.51
N ASN A 168 28.55 9.77 -14.86
CA ASN A 168 29.55 9.09 -15.70
C ASN A 168 29.78 9.75 -17.06
N ALA A 169 28.72 10.21 -17.74
CA ALA A 169 28.84 10.77 -19.09
C ALA A 169 29.48 12.17 -19.10
N LEU A 170 29.36 12.93 -18.02
CA LEU A 170 29.94 14.28 -17.89
C LEU A 170 31.23 14.29 -17.06
N ASP A 171 31.57 13.17 -16.43
CA ASP A 171 32.74 13.01 -15.53
C ASP A 171 32.76 14.07 -14.42
N ILE A 172 31.61 14.33 -13.78
CA ILE A 172 31.45 15.31 -12.70
C ILE A 172 30.78 14.71 -11.47
N ASP A 173 31.18 15.18 -10.31
CA ASP A 173 30.48 14.87 -9.07
C ASP A 173 29.18 15.67 -8.98
N MET A 174 28.14 15.01 -8.49
CA MET A 174 26.82 15.59 -8.28
C MET A 174 26.32 15.30 -6.87
N TYR A 175 25.36 16.08 -6.43
CA TYR A 175 24.80 16.01 -5.09
C TYR A 175 23.28 15.84 -5.17
N LEU A 176 22.72 14.98 -4.32
CA LEU A 176 21.29 14.94 -4.12
C LEU A 176 20.87 16.19 -3.30
N ARG A 177 19.81 16.86 -3.74
CA ARG A 177 19.31 18.09 -3.12
C ARG A 177 18.95 17.88 -1.64
N ILE A 178 19.33 18.80 -0.80
CA ILE A 178 18.98 18.87 0.62
C ILE A 178 17.82 19.84 0.90
N GLU A 179 17.49 20.70 -0.09
CA GLU A 179 16.36 21.64 -0.08
C GLU A 179 15.96 22.01 -1.51
N THR A 180 14.86 22.73 -1.68
CA THR A 180 14.34 23.21 -2.97
C THR A 180 14.25 24.74 -3.04
N GLU A 181 14.53 25.42 -1.95
CA GLU A 181 14.28 26.85 -1.76
C GLU A 181 14.90 27.74 -2.84
N LEU A 182 16.16 27.50 -3.17
CA LEU A 182 16.88 28.33 -4.16
C LEU A 182 16.23 28.29 -5.54
N TYR A 183 15.80 27.11 -5.97
CA TYR A 183 15.16 26.96 -7.28
C TYR A 183 13.75 27.56 -7.31
N LEU A 184 12.99 27.44 -6.23
CA LEU A 184 11.68 28.09 -6.11
C LEU A 184 11.83 29.61 -6.13
N LYS A 185 12.84 30.16 -5.44
CA LYS A 185 13.15 31.61 -5.49
C LYS A 185 13.52 32.07 -6.90
N ARG A 186 14.26 31.26 -7.67
CA ARG A 186 14.57 31.58 -9.09
C ARG A 186 13.30 31.64 -9.95
N LEU A 187 12.31 30.77 -9.70
CA LEU A 187 11.04 30.83 -10.41
C LEU A 187 10.24 32.09 -10.05
N ILE A 188 10.25 32.51 -8.78
CA ILE A 188 9.67 33.80 -8.35
C ILE A 188 10.34 34.98 -9.05
N VAL A 189 11.68 35.02 -9.07
CA VAL A 189 12.43 36.06 -9.81
C VAL A 189 12.11 36.01 -11.31
N GLY A 190 11.83 34.82 -11.85
CA GLY A 190 11.43 34.62 -13.24
C GLY A 190 9.98 35.04 -13.55
N GLY A 191 9.24 35.55 -12.56
CA GLY A 191 7.90 36.13 -12.75
C GLY A 191 6.73 35.28 -12.29
N TYR A 192 6.95 34.12 -11.66
CA TYR A 192 5.87 33.38 -11.03
C TYR A 192 5.57 33.97 -9.65
N GLU A 193 4.33 34.30 -9.36
CA GLU A 193 3.94 34.91 -8.07
C GLU A 193 3.88 33.89 -6.94
N LYS A 194 3.39 32.67 -7.26
CA LYS A 194 3.13 31.63 -6.27
C LYS A 194 3.52 30.27 -6.82
N VAL A 195 4.48 29.62 -6.21
CA VAL A 195 4.93 28.28 -6.58
C VAL A 195 5.06 27.39 -5.35
N TYR A 196 4.85 26.09 -5.53
CA TYR A 196 5.12 25.11 -4.50
C TYR A 196 5.69 23.81 -5.09
N GLU A 197 6.37 23.04 -4.28
CA GLU A 197 6.86 21.73 -4.66
C GLU A 197 6.56 20.71 -3.54
N VAL A 198 5.98 19.58 -3.92
CA VAL A 198 5.83 18.41 -3.06
C VAL A 198 6.87 17.38 -3.47
N GLY A 199 8.09 17.54 -2.99
CA GLY A 199 9.23 16.73 -3.39
C GLY A 199 9.94 16.01 -2.24
N ARG A 200 10.93 15.21 -2.61
CA ARG A 200 11.84 14.56 -1.65
C ARG A 200 13.11 15.38 -1.53
N ILE A 201 13.59 15.53 -0.31
CA ILE A 201 14.91 16.04 0.01
C ILE A 201 15.74 14.95 0.66
N PHE A 202 17.06 15.02 0.52
CA PHE A 202 17.99 13.96 0.91
C PHE A 202 19.07 14.53 1.80
N ARG A 203 19.07 14.16 3.06
CA ARG A 203 20.09 14.59 4.02
C ARG A 203 20.84 13.36 4.51
N ASN A 204 22.17 13.34 4.39
CA ASN A 204 23.05 12.27 4.84
C ASN A 204 23.49 12.54 6.29
N GLU A 205 22.53 12.49 7.20
CA GLU A 205 22.70 12.74 8.61
C GLU A 205 22.72 11.44 9.40
N GLY A 206 23.31 11.47 10.61
CA GLY A 206 23.30 10.34 11.54
C GLY A 206 21.87 9.96 11.98
N MET A 207 21.71 8.73 12.44
CA MET A 207 20.48 8.27 13.08
C MET A 207 20.53 8.66 14.55
N ASP A 208 19.77 9.68 14.95
CA ASP A 208 19.60 10.05 16.34
C ASP A 208 18.50 9.28 17.05
N SER A 209 18.79 8.94 18.29
CA SER A 209 18.06 8.02 19.13
C SER A 209 16.66 8.43 19.62
N PRO A 210 16.13 9.66 19.49
CA PRO A 210 14.73 9.89 19.83
C PRO A 210 13.75 9.50 18.74
N ILE A 211 14.23 9.11 17.56
CA ILE A 211 13.40 8.57 16.51
C ILE A 211 13.38 7.06 16.69
N THR A 212 12.23 6.55 17.15
CA THR A 212 11.95 5.13 17.38
C THR A 212 12.62 4.21 16.35
N PRO A 213 13.01 2.97 16.72
CA PRO A 213 13.61 1.97 15.84
C PRO A 213 12.78 1.61 14.61
N SER A 214 11.60 2.23 14.45
CA SER A 214 10.64 2.07 13.38
C SER A 214 10.82 3.00 12.17
N SER A 215 11.76 3.95 12.20
CA SER A 215 12.07 4.73 11.00
C SER A 215 13.09 3.98 10.14
N PRO A 216 12.81 3.77 8.83
CA PRO A 216 13.78 3.16 7.94
C PRO A 216 15.08 3.98 7.89
N PRO A 217 16.25 3.34 7.69
CA PRO A 217 17.57 3.96 7.80
C PRO A 217 17.88 5.05 6.77
N SER A 218 16.94 5.40 5.92
CA SER A 218 17.06 6.55 5.02
C SER A 218 16.02 7.59 5.39
N LYS A 219 16.44 8.66 6.06
CA LYS A 219 15.64 9.88 6.22
C LYS A 219 15.40 10.53 4.86
N CYS A 220 14.55 9.96 4.05
CA CYS A 220 13.97 10.67 2.93
C CYS A 220 12.80 11.49 3.45
N THR A 221 13.09 12.72 3.88
CA THR A 221 12.06 13.59 4.42
C THR A 221 11.31 14.22 3.25
N ARG A 222 10.02 13.93 3.13
CA ARG A 222 9.13 14.71 2.26
C ARG A 222 8.79 16.01 2.97
N ARG A 223 9.17 17.11 2.38
CA ARG A 223 8.71 18.45 2.78
C ARG A 223 7.96 19.08 1.63
N THR A 224 6.91 19.81 1.97
CA THR A 224 6.22 20.71 1.04
C THR A 224 6.86 22.09 1.26
N TRP A 225 7.40 22.68 0.22
CA TRP A 225 7.92 24.03 0.24
C TRP A 225 6.94 24.94 -0.48
N ILE A 226 6.56 26.01 0.19
CA ILE A 226 5.65 27.03 -0.33
C ILE A 226 6.41 28.34 -0.32
N THR A 227 6.50 28.99 -1.47
CA THR A 227 7.12 30.31 -1.59
C THR A 227 6.15 31.23 -2.33
N SER A 228 5.89 32.39 -1.76
CA SER A 228 5.12 33.48 -2.35
C SER A 228 5.87 34.79 -2.17
N THR A 229 5.64 35.74 -3.03
CA THR A 229 6.05 37.16 -2.88
C THR A 229 5.14 37.87 -1.92
#